data_8979e027fbbaf281e910b50f7714d266
#
_entry.id   8979e027fbbaf281e910b50f7714d266
#
_cell.length_a   1.000
_cell.length_b   1.000
_cell.length_c   1.000
_cell.angle_alpha   90.00
_cell.angle_beta   90.00
_cell.angle_gamma   90.00
#
_symmetry.space_group_name_H-M   'P 1'
#
loop_
_entity.id
_entity.type
_entity.pdbx_description
1 polymer ?
#
loop_
_entity_poly.entity_id
_entity_poly.type
_entity_poly.pdbx_seq_one_letter_code
_entity_poly.pdbx_strand_id
1 'polypeptide(L)'
;RLFDEIMKLLFSGYARRCLDQFHTLGIDTPIHPLLDALQQASRSGRPNMVTASLKNTDERLRADKSVSVGFVLAALMWEPLNGYWQKRMERGEKAAPALTEAITELRETMEKGWGVPQKYAATMREIWVLQPQFDNRRGARPHRLLAQARFRAAYDFLMLRAQLGQAARELADWWTTFQHAD
;
A
#
# COMPACT_ATOMS: atom_id res chain seq x y z
N ARG A 1 -1.48 3.35 21.54
CA ARG A 1 -2.72 4.08 21.81
C ARG A 1 -3.14 4.98 20.64
N LEU A 2 -2.27 5.87 20.23
CA LEU A 2 -2.57 6.71 19.06
C LEU A 2 -2.75 5.84 17.80
N PHE A 3 -1.95 4.81 17.66
CA PHE A 3 -2.13 3.84 16.59
C PHE A 3 -3.55 3.23 16.63
N ASP A 4 -4.03 2.83 17.80
CA ASP A 4 -5.38 2.25 17.95
C ASP A 4 -6.47 3.24 17.54
N GLU A 5 -6.32 4.51 17.91
CA GLU A 5 -7.27 5.56 17.53
C GLU A 5 -7.25 5.81 16.02
N ILE A 6 -6.07 5.78 15.40
CA ILE A 6 -5.94 5.89 13.95
C ILE A 6 -6.62 4.69 13.28
N MET A 7 -6.46 3.48 13.82
CA MET A 7 -7.12 2.30 13.30
C MET A 7 -8.65 2.39 13.40
N LYS A 8 -9.16 2.92 14.48
CA LYS A 8 -10.61 3.16 14.61
C LYS A 8 -11.11 4.09 13.52
N LEU A 9 -10.38 5.15 13.24
CA LEU A 9 -10.70 6.08 12.16
C LEU A 9 -10.68 5.39 10.79
N LEU A 10 -9.60 4.69 10.48
CA LEU A 10 -9.40 4.03 9.18
C LEU A 10 -10.45 2.95 8.90
N PHE A 11 -10.90 2.25 9.93
CA PHE A 11 -11.84 1.14 9.79
C PHE A 11 -13.25 1.49 10.26
N SER A 12 -13.59 2.78 10.30
CA SER A 12 -14.94 3.26 10.64
C SER A 12 -15.95 3.09 9.50
N GLY A 13 -15.48 2.91 8.26
CA GLY A 13 -16.32 2.95 7.06
C GLY A 13 -16.48 4.37 6.48
N TYR A 14 -15.90 5.37 7.12
CA TYR A 14 -15.99 6.80 6.73
C TYR A 14 -14.64 7.51 6.81
N ALA A 15 -13.54 6.77 6.66
CA ALA A 15 -12.19 7.29 6.82
C ALA A 15 -11.92 8.49 5.90
N ARG A 16 -12.29 8.37 4.63
CA ARG A 16 -12.08 9.42 3.63
C ARG A 16 -12.75 10.72 4.06
N ARG A 17 -14.00 10.62 4.49
CA ARG A 17 -14.79 11.76 4.92
C ARG A 17 -14.21 12.44 6.15
N CYS A 18 -13.74 11.65 7.12
CA CYS A 18 -13.10 12.17 8.33
C CYS A 18 -11.81 12.93 8.00
N LEU A 19 -11.01 12.42 7.09
CA LEU A 19 -9.78 13.09 6.66
C LEU A 19 -10.06 14.42 5.96
N ASP A 20 -11.06 14.46 5.10
CA ASP A 20 -11.48 15.68 4.43
C ASP A 20 -11.92 16.75 5.46
N GLN A 21 -12.60 16.33 6.52
CA GLN A 21 -12.99 17.22 7.62
C GLN A 21 -11.79 17.74 8.39
N PHE A 22 -10.81 16.90 8.70
CA PHE A 22 -9.57 17.33 9.36
C PHE A 22 -8.88 18.43 8.56
N HIS A 23 -8.82 18.25 7.25
CA HIS A 23 -8.21 19.23 6.36
C HIS A 23 -9.00 20.56 6.38
N THR A 24 -10.33 20.48 6.29
CA THR A 24 -11.20 21.66 6.32
C THR A 24 -11.08 22.43 7.64
N LEU A 25 -10.90 21.72 8.75
CA LEU A 25 -10.77 22.34 10.07
C LEU A 25 -9.37 22.84 10.37
N GLY A 26 -8.40 22.62 9.47
CA GLY A 26 -7.02 23.07 9.63
C GLY A 26 -6.25 22.34 10.70
N ILE A 27 -6.61 21.10 11.03
CA ILE A 27 -5.91 20.28 12.02
C ILE A 27 -4.73 19.60 11.32
N ASP A 28 -3.62 20.31 11.23
CA ASP A 28 -2.48 19.93 10.40
C ASP A 28 -1.20 19.63 11.18
N THR A 29 -1.29 19.52 12.52
CA THR A 29 -0.11 19.29 13.34
C THR A 29 0.35 17.83 13.20
N PRO A 30 1.61 17.57 12.79
CA PRO A 30 2.13 16.20 12.69
C PRO A 30 2.20 15.56 14.08
N ILE A 31 1.42 14.53 14.30
CA ILE A 31 1.37 13.83 15.60
C ILE A 31 1.91 12.40 15.45
N HIS A 32 1.69 11.80 14.28
CA HIS A 32 2.05 10.41 14.02
C HIS A 32 2.35 10.23 12.53
N PRO A 33 3.37 9.44 12.14
CA PRO A 33 3.73 9.25 10.73
C PRO A 33 2.59 8.77 9.84
N LEU A 34 1.74 7.89 10.35
CA LEU A 34 0.57 7.40 9.59
C LEU A 34 -0.45 8.53 9.37
N LEU A 35 -0.72 9.31 10.39
CA LEU A 35 -1.65 10.43 10.29
C LEU A 35 -1.11 11.50 9.35
N ASP A 36 0.19 11.76 9.42
CA ASP A 36 0.87 12.70 8.54
C ASP A 36 0.78 12.26 7.07
N ALA A 37 1.02 10.98 6.81
CA ALA A 37 0.88 10.40 5.48
C ALA A 37 -0.55 10.54 4.94
N LEU A 38 -1.54 10.31 5.79
CA LEU A 38 -2.96 10.48 5.45
C LEU A 38 -3.29 11.93 5.08
N GLN A 39 -2.82 12.87 5.87
CA GLN A 39 -3.06 14.31 5.64
C GLN A 39 -2.41 14.78 4.35
N GLN A 40 -1.16 14.39 4.10
CA GLN A 40 -0.45 14.74 2.88
C GLN A 40 -1.16 14.21 1.63
N ALA A 41 -1.62 12.97 1.68
CA ALA A 41 -2.35 12.36 0.58
C ALA A 41 -3.67 13.07 0.31
N SER A 42 -4.39 13.47 1.36
CA SER A 42 -5.64 14.19 1.24
C SER A 42 -5.45 15.58 0.60
N ARG A 43 -4.34 16.24 0.94
CA ARG A 43 -4.02 17.58 0.41
C ARG A 43 -3.58 17.58 -1.04
N SER A 44 -3.04 16.49 -1.53
CA SER A 44 -2.44 16.44 -2.88
C SER A 44 -3.46 16.75 -3.99
N GLY A 45 -4.75 16.53 -3.73
CA GLY A 45 -5.81 16.74 -4.71
C GLY A 45 -5.72 15.80 -5.91
N ARG A 46 -4.76 14.89 -5.93
CA ARG A 46 -4.55 13.91 -7.01
C ARG A 46 -4.93 12.52 -6.53
N PRO A 47 -5.45 11.67 -7.44
CA PRO A 47 -5.63 10.27 -7.11
C PRO A 47 -4.31 9.65 -6.66
N ASN A 48 -4.32 8.98 -5.51
CA ASN A 48 -3.14 8.34 -4.97
C ASN A 48 -3.53 7.04 -4.25
N MET A 49 -2.53 6.26 -3.86
CA MET A 49 -2.74 4.95 -3.23
C MET A 49 -3.54 5.07 -1.93
N VAL A 50 -3.27 6.10 -1.14
CA VAL A 50 -3.96 6.32 0.13
C VAL A 50 -5.45 6.54 -0.10
N THR A 51 -5.82 7.50 -0.93
CA THR A 51 -7.22 7.84 -1.18
C THR A 51 -7.97 6.69 -1.85
N ALA A 52 -7.33 6.00 -2.80
CA ALA A 52 -7.92 4.85 -3.48
C ALA A 52 -8.15 3.68 -2.49
N SER A 53 -7.17 3.41 -1.64
CA SER A 53 -7.27 2.34 -0.64
C SER A 53 -8.35 2.64 0.40
N LEU A 54 -8.43 3.88 0.88
CA LEU A 54 -9.43 4.27 1.87
C LEU A 54 -10.84 4.22 1.31
N LYS A 55 -11.01 4.66 0.06
CA LYS A 55 -12.31 4.57 -0.61
C LYS A 55 -12.77 3.11 -0.71
N ASN A 56 -11.89 2.23 -1.16
CA ASN A 56 -12.17 0.80 -1.27
C ASN A 56 -12.49 0.18 0.10
N THR A 57 -11.73 0.56 1.13
CA THR A 57 -11.94 0.09 2.51
C THR A 57 -13.31 0.52 3.03
N ASP A 58 -13.67 1.80 2.86
CA ASP A 58 -14.96 2.33 3.30
C ASP A 58 -16.12 1.61 2.62
N GLU A 59 -16.03 1.38 1.31
CA GLU A 59 -17.05 0.67 0.55
C GLU A 59 -17.22 -0.77 1.04
N ARG A 60 -16.12 -1.47 1.29
CA ARG A 60 -16.15 -2.85 1.80
C ARG A 60 -16.75 -2.92 3.21
N LEU A 61 -16.36 -2.01 4.10
CA LEU A 61 -16.89 -1.98 5.46
C LEU A 61 -18.38 -1.68 5.50
N ARG A 62 -18.85 -0.75 4.68
CA ARG A 62 -20.27 -0.44 4.58
C ARG A 62 -21.09 -1.58 3.99
N ALA A 63 -20.45 -2.47 3.22
CA ALA A 63 -21.07 -3.67 2.66
C ALA A 63 -20.85 -4.92 3.54
N ASP A 64 -20.41 -4.76 4.78
CA ASP A 64 -20.09 -5.83 5.74
C ASP A 64 -19.05 -6.83 5.23
N LYS A 65 -18.13 -6.39 4.37
CA LYS A 65 -17.04 -7.22 3.88
C LYS A 65 -15.79 -7.02 4.74
N SER A 66 -14.99 -8.09 4.86
CA SER A 66 -13.73 -8.02 5.59
C SER A 66 -12.70 -7.15 4.87
N VAL A 67 -11.82 -6.52 5.66
CA VAL A 67 -10.69 -5.73 5.15
C VAL A 67 -9.42 -6.14 5.88
N SER A 68 -8.29 -5.99 5.18
CA SER A 68 -6.98 -6.30 5.74
C SER A 68 -6.33 -5.02 6.27
N VAL A 69 -5.98 -5.01 7.56
CA VAL A 69 -5.24 -3.91 8.18
C VAL A 69 -3.88 -3.73 7.51
N GLY A 70 -3.17 -4.84 7.29
CA GLY A 70 -1.86 -4.82 6.64
C GLY A 70 -1.90 -4.24 5.23
N PHE A 71 -2.95 -4.53 4.48
CA PHE A 71 -3.14 -3.97 3.13
C PHE A 71 -3.30 -2.45 3.17
N VAL A 72 -4.17 -1.96 4.04
CA VAL A 72 -4.40 -0.51 4.18
C VAL A 72 -3.12 0.20 4.59
N LEU A 73 -2.40 -0.34 5.58
CA LEU A 73 -1.14 0.24 6.03
C LEU A 73 -0.08 0.21 4.94
N ALA A 74 0.00 -0.86 4.16
CA ALA A 74 0.92 -0.94 3.02
C ALA A 74 0.62 0.16 1.99
N ALA A 75 -0.66 0.41 1.73
CA ALA A 75 -1.10 1.47 0.83
C ALA A 75 -0.77 2.86 1.37
N LEU A 76 -0.95 3.09 2.68
CA LEU A 76 -0.64 4.37 3.32
C LEU A 76 0.82 4.75 3.19
N MET A 77 1.72 3.78 3.29
CA MET A 77 3.15 4.01 3.27
C MET A 77 3.79 3.81 1.88
N TRP A 78 2.97 3.53 0.89
CA TRP A 78 3.48 3.20 -0.45
C TRP A 78 4.16 4.38 -1.15
N GLU A 79 3.60 5.58 -1.10
CA GLU A 79 4.16 6.71 -1.86
C GLU A 79 5.61 7.04 -1.44
N PRO A 80 5.91 7.19 -0.14
CA PRO A 80 7.30 7.38 0.26
C PRO A 80 8.19 6.18 -0.06
N LEU A 81 7.69 4.96 0.12
CA LEU A 81 8.44 3.76 -0.23
C LEU A 81 8.77 3.71 -1.72
N ASN A 82 7.77 3.98 -2.55
CA ASN A 82 7.94 3.99 -4.00
C ASN A 82 8.96 5.06 -4.43
N GLY A 83 8.96 6.20 -3.76
CA GLY A 83 9.95 7.24 -4.00
C GLY A 83 11.38 6.75 -3.77
N TYR A 84 11.65 6.08 -2.66
CA TYR A 84 12.96 5.48 -2.37
C TYR A 84 13.31 4.39 -3.38
N TRP A 85 12.34 3.55 -3.73
CA TRP A 85 12.51 2.45 -4.68
C TRP A 85 12.90 2.96 -6.07
N GLN A 86 12.15 3.93 -6.60
CA GLN A 86 12.42 4.50 -7.92
C GLN A 86 13.80 5.14 -8.00
N LYS A 87 14.19 5.88 -6.98
CA LYS A 87 15.54 6.49 -6.93
C LYS A 87 16.65 5.46 -7.01
N ARG A 88 16.49 4.33 -6.33
CA ARG A 88 17.48 3.24 -6.38
C ARG A 88 17.54 2.59 -7.76
N MET A 89 16.41 2.37 -8.39
CA MET A 89 16.37 1.82 -9.74
C MET A 89 16.97 2.79 -10.77
N GLU A 90 16.76 4.08 -10.62
CA GLU A 90 17.39 5.11 -11.46
C GLU A 90 18.91 5.08 -11.36
N ARG A 91 19.46 4.66 -10.23
CA ARG A 91 20.90 4.48 -10.04
C ARG A 91 21.43 3.17 -10.61
N GLY A 92 20.58 2.35 -11.23
CA GLY A 92 20.94 1.09 -11.83
C GLY A 92 20.78 -0.14 -10.94
N GLU A 93 20.22 0.00 -9.73
CA GLU A 93 19.94 -1.16 -8.87
C GLU A 93 18.81 -2.00 -9.45
N LYS A 94 18.91 -3.33 -9.27
CA LYS A 94 17.88 -4.26 -9.73
C LYS A 94 16.62 -4.10 -8.87
N ALA A 95 15.46 -4.30 -9.48
CA ALA A 95 14.17 -4.02 -8.86
C ALA A 95 13.95 -4.68 -7.49
N ALA A 96 14.17 -5.99 -7.37
CA ALA A 96 13.91 -6.69 -6.11
C ALA A 96 14.87 -6.28 -4.97
N PRO A 97 16.20 -6.28 -5.17
CA PRO A 97 17.12 -5.78 -4.14
C PRO A 97 16.89 -4.30 -3.80
N ALA A 98 16.60 -3.47 -4.81
CA ALA A 98 16.34 -2.05 -4.61
C ALA A 98 15.12 -1.83 -3.70
N LEU A 99 14.07 -2.62 -3.88
CA LEU A 99 12.88 -2.52 -3.04
C LEU A 99 13.17 -2.95 -1.60
N THR A 100 13.92 -4.02 -1.40
CA THR A 100 14.30 -4.48 -0.05
C THR A 100 15.08 -3.38 0.69
N GLU A 101 16.02 -2.73 0.01
CA GLU A 101 16.78 -1.62 0.60
C GLU A 101 15.89 -0.39 0.83
N ALA A 102 14.95 -0.12 -0.07
CA ALA A 102 14.00 0.97 0.11
C ALA A 102 13.11 0.77 1.34
N ILE A 103 12.69 -0.47 1.59
CA ILE A 103 11.92 -0.81 2.80
C ILE A 103 12.74 -0.53 4.06
N THR A 104 14.01 -0.93 4.07
CA THR A 104 14.92 -0.65 5.18
C THR A 104 15.08 0.85 5.41
N GLU A 105 15.29 1.61 4.34
CA GLU A 105 15.45 3.06 4.38
C GLU A 105 14.19 3.74 4.95
N LEU A 106 13.01 3.31 4.51
CA LEU A 106 11.75 3.82 5.02
C LEU A 106 11.60 3.55 6.51
N ARG A 107 11.91 2.33 6.94
CA ARG A 107 11.82 1.93 8.36
C ARG A 107 12.75 2.77 9.23
N GLU A 108 13.97 2.99 8.80
CA GLU A 108 14.93 3.83 9.53
C GLU A 108 14.41 5.26 9.71
N THR A 109 13.83 5.82 8.66
CA THR A 109 13.25 7.16 8.69
C THR A 109 12.08 7.26 9.67
N MET A 110 11.32 6.19 9.84
CA MET A 110 10.08 6.17 10.61
C MET A 110 10.19 5.42 11.95
N GLU A 111 11.38 5.00 12.32
CA GLU A 111 11.62 4.13 13.47
C GLU A 111 11.00 4.63 14.77
N LYS A 112 10.99 5.92 14.99
CA LYS A 112 10.51 6.54 16.23
C LYS A 112 8.99 6.73 16.28
N GLY A 113 8.28 6.49 15.21
CA GLY A 113 6.88 6.89 15.11
C GLY A 113 5.89 5.86 14.63
N TRP A 114 6.33 4.70 14.18
CA TRP A 114 5.43 3.77 13.54
C TRP A 114 4.36 3.20 14.49
N GLY A 115 4.77 2.70 15.66
CA GLY A 115 3.85 2.06 16.59
C GLY A 115 3.04 0.91 15.97
N VAL A 116 3.42 0.43 14.79
CA VAL A 116 2.72 -0.62 14.06
C VAL A 116 3.07 -1.98 14.65
N PRO A 117 2.07 -2.79 15.08
CA PRO A 117 2.35 -4.15 15.57
C PRO A 117 3.08 -4.99 14.54
N GLN A 118 3.98 -5.84 15.00
CA GLN A 118 4.86 -6.66 14.15
C GLN A 118 4.09 -7.49 13.12
N LYS A 119 2.94 -8.03 13.50
CA LYS A 119 2.11 -8.83 12.58
C LYS A 119 1.66 -8.06 11.35
N TYR A 120 1.37 -6.77 11.50
CA TYR A 120 0.97 -5.92 10.36
C TYR A 120 2.18 -5.51 9.54
N ALA A 121 3.30 -5.19 10.19
CA ALA A 121 4.54 -4.86 9.51
C ALA A 121 5.01 -6.01 8.61
N ALA A 122 4.87 -7.25 9.06
CA ALA A 122 5.19 -8.43 8.27
C ALA A 122 4.29 -8.53 7.02
N THR A 123 3.00 -8.33 7.19
CA THR A 123 2.04 -8.36 6.06
C THR A 123 2.34 -7.26 5.05
N MET A 124 2.62 -6.05 5.52
CA MET A 124 3.01 -4.92 4.67
C MET A 124 4.22 -5.28 3.82
N ARG A 125 5.26 -5.80 4.46
CA ARG A 125 6.48 -6.22 3.78
C ARG A 125 6.21 -7.30 2.72
N GLU A 126 5.44 -8.31 3.06
CA GLU A 126 5.08 -9.40 2.14
C GLU A 126 4.36 -8.89 0.89
N ILE A 127 3.44 -7.95 1.06
CA ILE A 127 2.71 -7.33 -0.05
C ILE A 127 3.70 -6.55 -0.95
N TRP A 128 4.57 -5.76 -0.35
CA TRP A 128 5.52 -4.92 -1.09
C TRP A 128 6.55 -5.73 -1.86
N VAL A 129 7.15 -6.73 -1.23
CA VAL A 129 8.23 -7.51 -1.88
C VAL A 129 7.75 -8.36 -3.06
N LEU A 130 6.45 -8.63 -3.14
CA LEU A 130 5.87 -9.33 -4.27
C LEU A 130 5.69 -8.43 -5.49
N GLN A 131 5.68 -7.10 -5.33
CA GLN A 131 5.41 -6.19 -6.45
C GLN A 131 6.38 -6.35 -7.62
N PRO A 132 7.71 -6.33 -7.43
CA PRO A 132 8.61 -6.53 -8.56
C PRO A 132 8.54 -7.94 -9.17
N GLN A 133 8.06 -8.92 -8.44
CA GLN A 133 7.94 -10.29 -8.95
C GLN A 133 6.84 -10.44 -10.01
N PHE A 134 5.87 -9.53 -10.04
CA PHE A 134 4.82 -9.55 -11.06
C PHE A 134 5.38 -9.35 -12.49
N ASP A 135 6.56 -8.78 -12.63
CA ASP A 135 7.21 -8.64 -13.94
C ASP A 135 7.77 -9.96 -14.48
N ASN A 136 7.92 -10.96 -13.63
CA ASN A 136 8.46 -12.27 -13.99
C ASN A 136 7.34 -13.21 -14.47
N ARG A 137 7.03 -13.16 -15.77
CA ARG A 137 5.90 -13.87 -16.38
C ARG A 137 6.28 -15.16 -17.12
N ARG A 138 7.53 -15.63 -16.98
CA ARG A 138 8.04 -16.78 -17.73
C ARG A 138 8.33 -17.98 -16.85
N GLY A 139 8.15 -19.17 -17.44
CA GLY A 139 8.51 -20.43 -16.81
C GLY A 139 7.69 -20.73 -15.56
N ALA A 140 8.35 -21.22 -14.53
CA ALA A 140 7.71 -21.60 -13.27
C ALA A 140 7.47 -20.42 -12.32
N ARG A 141 8.05 -19.25 -12.60
CA ARG A 141 7.96 -18.08 -11.71
C ARG A 141 6.52 -17.61 -11.44
N PRO A 142 5.66 -17.47 -12.47
CA PRO A 142 4.26 -17.08 -12.21
C PRO A 142 3.51 -18.07 -11.34
N HIS A 143 3.75 -19.36 -11.51
CA HIS A 143 3.11 -20.39 -10.69
C HIS A 143 3.57 -20.32 -9.24
N ARG A 144 4.85 -20.05 -9.00
CA ARG A 144 5.38 -19.87 -7.64
C ARG A 144 4.79 -18.64 -6.98
N LEU A 145 4.64 -17.55 -7.71
CA LEU A 145 4.06 -16.33 -7.19
C LEU A 145 2.58 -16.55 -6.83
N LEU A 146 1.83 -17.21 -7.73
CA LEU A 146 0.42 -17.54 -7.50
C LEU A 146 0.23 -18.39 -6.23
N ALA A 147 1.21 -19.22 -5.88
CA ALA A 147 1.17 -20.09 -4.70
C ALA A 147 1.50 -19.37 -3.39
N GLN A 148 1.96 -18.12 -3.44
CA GLN A 148 2.29 -17.36 -2.24
C GLN A 148 1.05 -17.04 -1.41
N ALA A 149 1.17 -17.14 -0.07
CA ALA A 149 0.06 -16.88 0.84
C ALA A 149 -0.52 -15.47 0.69
N ARG A 150 0.32 -14.49 0.34
CA ARG A 150 -0.10 -13.10 0.17
C ARG A 150 -0.35 -12.72 -1.29
N PHE A 151 -0.44 -13.69 -2.18
CA PHE A 151 -0.65 -13.40 -3.60
C PHE A 151 -1.88 -12.52 -3.83
N ARG A 152 -3.02 -12.88 -3.24
CA ARG A 152 -4.28 -12.15 -3.47
C ARG A 152 -4.16 -10.69 -3.04
N ALA A 153 -3.63 -10.45 -1.85
CA ALA A 153 -3.43 -9.09 -1.35
C ALA A 153 -2.44 -8.30 -2.23
N ALA A 154 -1.34 -8.95 -2.63
CA ALA A 154 -0.34 -8.33 -3.50
C ALA A 154 -0.91 -8.04 -4.90
N TYR A 155 -1.73 -8.93 -5.43
CA TYR A 155 -2.42 -8.73 -6.70
C TYR A 155 -3.40 -7.54 -6.62
N ASP A 156 -4.21 -7.45 -5.57
CA ASP A 156 -5.12 -6.33 -5.37
C ASP A 156 -4.34 -5.00 -5.29
N PHE A 157 -3.17 -5.04 -4.66
CA PHE A 157 -2.27 -3.90 -4.59
C PHE A 157 -1.74 -3.50 -5.97
N LEU A 158 -1.34 -4.47 -6.78
CA LEU A 158 -0.94 -4.25 -8.18
C LEU A 158 -2.08 -3.60 -8.98
N MET A 159 -3.31 -4.05 -8.78
CA MET A 159 -4.47 -3.47 -9.45
C MET A 159 -4.65 -1.99 -9.11
N LEU A 160 -4.48 -1.60 -7.85
CA LEU A 160 -4.53 -0.20 -7.45
C LEU A 160 -3.40 0.60 -8.09
N ARG A 161 -2.19 0.05 -8.13
CA ARG A 161 -1.05 0.69 -8.79
C ARG A 161 -1.33 0.93 -10.28
N ALA A 162 -1.91 -0.05 -10.95
CA ALA A 162 -2.26 0.06 -12.37
C ALA A 162 -3.34 1.12 -12.61
N GLN A 163 -4.35 1.18 -11.74
CA GLN A 163 -5.41 2.20 -11.82
C GLN A 163 -4.84 3.62 -11.67
N LEU A 164 -3.76 3.77 -10.91
CA LEU A 164 -3.11 5.04 -10.64
C LEU A 164 -1.99 5.37 -11.64
N GLY A 165 -1.78 4.52 -12.65
CA GLY A 165 -0.72 4.70 -13.64
C GLY A 165 0.68 4.39 -13.13
N GLN A 166 0.82 3.72 -11.98
CA GLN A 166 2.10 3.34 -11.39
C GLN A 166 2.56 1.94 -11.79
N ALA A 167 1.74 1.20 -12.52
CA ALA A 167 2.08 -0.06 -13.13
C ALA A 167 1.34 -0.16 -14.46
N ALA A 168 1.87 -0.94 -15.40
CA ALA A 168 1.23 -1.12 -16.69
C ALA A 168 -0.10 -1.86 -16.55
N ARG A 169 -1.14 -1.35 -17.20
CA ARG A 169 -2.45 -2.00 -17.19
C ARG A 169 -2.37 -3.41 -17.80
N GLU A 170 -1.57 -3.57 -18.83
CA GLU A 170 -1.33 -4.87 -19.47
C GLU A 170 -0.78 -5.90 -18.48
N LEU A 171 0.09 -5.48 -17.59
CA LEU A 171 0.64 -6.37 -16.55
C LEU A 171 -0.46 -6.84 -15.59
N ALA A 172 -1.28 -5.93 -15.11
CA ALA A 172 -2.40 -6.25 -14.23
C ALA A 172 -3.41 -7.18 -14.94
N ASP A 173 -3.73 -6.91 -16.19
CA ASP A 173 -4.66 -7.74 -16.98
C ASP A 173 -4.10 -9.14 -17.21
N TRP A 174 -2.79 -9.25 -17.45
CA TRP A 174 -2.13 -10.55 -17.60
C TRP A 174 -2.31 -11.41 -16.35
N TRP A 175 -2.10 -10.83 -15.17
CA TRP A 175 -2.26 -11.56 -13.90
C TRP A 175 -3.71 -11.87 -13.58
N THR A 176 -4.64 -11.01 -13.99
CA THR A 176 -6.07 -11.27 -13.86
C THR A 176 -6.45 -12.53 -14.64
N THR A 177 -5.96 -12.64 -15.87
CA THR A 177 -6.20 -13.81 -16.72
C THR A 177 -5.49 -15.05 -16.17
N PHE A 178 -4.23 -14.89 -15.78
CA PHE A 178 -3.39 -16.02 -15.35
C PHE A 178 -3.97 -16.74 -14.11
N GLN A 179 -4.42 -15.98 -13.11
CA GLN A 179 -4.94 -16.59 -11.87
C GLN A 179 -6.26 -17.34 -12.07
N HIS A 180 -6.96 -17.09 -13.16
CA HIS A 180 -8.19 -17.78 -13.51
C HIS A 180 -8.00 -18.83 -14.60
N ALA A 181 -6.79 -19.03 -15.11
CA ALA A 181 -6.47 -20.07 -16.07
C ALA A 181 -6.36 -21.42 -15.35
N ASP A 182 -6.96 -22.44 -15.92
CA ASP A 182 -6.90 -23.82 -15.42
C ASP A 182 -5.57 -24.50 -15.80
#